data_02b9e1052a3534e2f232413623eb24e2
#
_entry.id   02b9e1052a3534e2f232413623eb24e2
#
_cell.length_a   1.000
_cell.length_b   1.000
_cell.length_c   1.000
_cell.angle_alpha   90.00
_cell.angle_beta   90.00
_cell.angle_gamma   90.00
#
_symmetry.space_group_name_H-M   'P 1'
#
loop_
_entity.id
_entity.type
_entity.pdbx_description
1 polymer ?
#
loop_
_entity_poly.entity_id
_entity_poly.type
_entity_poly.pdbx_seq_one_letter_code
_entity_poly.pdbx_strand_id
1 'polypeptide(L)'
;MDRSIEKILCCVGLRSDSHVVLEQAFKLSLATGAKLHVIHAVKSLDDDVMNTLRVNIRDKKTLQELIRKRLDEARQQLEDKMANFWSLHGEGDESGDTRVASLEVAEGYPAKVIVGMASKLGCDLIVMASNKHGFTMSYVGKVTRGVLKRSPIPVIVVPVKS
;
A
#
# COMPACT_ATOMS: atom_id res chain seq x y z
N MET A 1 15.49 3.43 26.79
CA MET A 1 15.19 3.71 25.37
C MET A 1 14.29 2.59 24.85
N ASP A 2 13.05 2.91 24.65
CA ASP A 2 12.11 1.94 24.09
C ASP A 2 12.40 1.74 22.62
N ARG A 3 12.69 0.52 22.24
CA ARG A 3 13.00 0.13 20.85
C ARG A 3 11.94 -0.80 20.26
N SER A 4 10.74 -0.76 20.83
CA SER A 4 9.65 -1.59 20.34
C SER A 4 9.17 -1.10 18.97
N ILE A 5 8.71 -2.04 18.16
CA ILE A 5 8.03 -1.73 16.90
C ILE A 5 6.57 -1.46 17.26
N GLU A 6 6.14 -0.23 17.07
CA GLU A 6 4.78 0.20 17.43
C GLU A 6 3.85 0.38 16.24
N LYS A 7 4.41 0.73 15.09
CA LYS A 7 3.63 1.02 13.88
C LYS A 7 4.30 0.40 12.66
N ILE A 8 3.54 -0.37 11.92
CA ILE A 8 4.00 -1.04 10.71
C ILE A 8 3.19 -0.48 9.53
N LEU A 9 3.88 -0.03 8.49
CA LEU A 9 3.24 0.34 7.23
C LEU A 9 3.21 -0.89 6.32
N CYS A 10 2.01 -1.35 5.98
CA CYS A 10 1.81 -2.46 5.06
C CYS A 10 1.37 -1.92 3.70
N CYS A 11 2.19 -2.11 2.68
CA CYS A 11 1.89 -1.66 1.32
C CYS A 11 1.24 -2.79 0.55
N VAL A 12 0.03 -2.57 0.09
CA VAL A 12 -0.72 -3.58 -0.66
C VAL A 12 -1.02 -3.10 -2.07
N GLY A 13 -0.87 -4.01 -3.03
CA GLY A 13 -1.40 -3.83 -4.36
C GLY A 13 -2.85 -4.31 -4.42
N LEU A 14 -3.53 -3.98 -5.50
CA LEU A 14 -4.92 -4.44 -5.70
C LEU A 14 -4.98 -5.75 -6.49
N ARG A 15 -3.85 -6.45 -6.60
CA ARG A 15 -3.74 -7.74 -7.31
C ARG A 15 -4.04 -8.91 -6.37
N SER A 16 -4.18 -10.08 -6.94
CA SER A 16 -4.56 -11.30 -6.24
C SER A 16 -3.57 -11.78 -5.18
N ASP A 17 -2.31 -11.36 -5.27
CA ASP A 17 -1.23 -11.78 -4.36
C ASP A 17 -1.11 -10.91 -3.10
N SER A 18 -1.93 -9.88 -2.96
CA SER A 18 -1.86 -8.95 -1.82
C SER A 18 -2.11 -9.63 -0.47
N HIS A 19 -2.83 -10.75 -0.45
CA HIS A 19 -3.07 -11.50 0.78
C HIS A 19 -1.78 -12.03 1.42
N VAL A 20 -0.76 -12.34 0.63
CA VAL A 20 0.53 -12.85 1.16
C VAL A 20 1.22 -11.77 1.99
N VAL A 21 1.21 -10.53 1.50
CA VAL A 21 1.80 -9.39 2.20
C VAL A 21 1.02 -9.07 3.48
N LEU A 22 -0.30 -9.04 3.38
CA LEU A 22 -1.18 -8.80 4.54
C LEU A 22 -0.99 -9.86 5.62
N GLU A 23 -0.86 -11.12 5.22
CA GLU A 23 -0.64 -12.22 6.17
C GLU A 23 0.67 -12.05 6.94
N GLN A 24 1.76 -11.70 6.25
CA GLN A 24 3.04 -11.46 6.91
C GLN A 24 3.00 -10.24 7.81
N ALA A 25 2.38 -9.16 7.36
CA ALA A 25 2.22 -7.95 8.18
C ALA A 25 1.38 -8.23 9.43
N PHE A 26 0.32 -9.01 9.29
CA PHE A 26 -0.52 -9.41 10.42
C PHE A 26 0.25 -10.25 11.43
N LYS A 27 1.03 -11.24 10.98
CA LYS A 27 1.89 -12.04 11.85
C LYS A 27 2.88 -11.17 12.64
N LEU A 28 3.48 -10.19 11.96
CA LEU A 28 4.40 -9.25 12.61
C LEU A 28 3.68 -8.36 13.62
N SER A 29 2.47 -7.92 13.30
CA SER A 29 1.65 -7.15 14.22
C SER A 29 1.33 -7.94 15.48
N LEU A 30 0.96 -9.21 15.36
CA LEU A 30 0.69 -10.07 16.49
C LEU A 30 1.95 -10.30 17.34
N ALA A 31 3.10 -10.51 16.69
CA ALA A 31 4.35 -10.80 17.39
C ALA A 31 4.92 -9.59 18.12
N THR A 32 4.72 -8.39 17.60
CA THR A 32 5.30 -7.16 18.13
C THR A 32 4.33 -6.31 18.95
N GLY A 33 3.03 -6.55 18.81
CA GLY A 33 2.00 -5.68 19.36
C GLY A 33 1.77 -4.40 18.54
N ALA A 34 2.47 -4.24 17.42
CA ALA A 34 2.38 -3.06 16.60
C ALA A 34 1.04 -2.96 15.87
N LYS A 35 0.57 -1.73 15.66
CA LYS A 35 -0.61 -1.45 14.83
C LYS A 35 -0.21 -1.41 13.35
N LEU A 36 -1.13 -1.83 12.50
CA LEU A 36 -0.95 -1.79 11.07
C LEU A 36 -1.56 -0.53 10.47
N HIS A 37 -0.78 0.13 9.64
CA HIS A 37 -1.27 1.15 8.72
C HIS A 37 -1.16 0.55 7.33
N VAL A 38 -2.28 0.43 6.63
CA VAL A 38 -2.31 -0.18 5.30
C VAL A 38 -2.40 0.92 4.26
N ILE A 39 -1.51 0.88 3.29
CA ILE A 39 -1.50 1.86 2.21
C ILE A 39 -1.54 1.18 0.84
N HIS A 40 -2.32 1.78 -0.06
CA HIS A 40 -2.23 1.50 -1.49
C HIS A 40 -1.82 2.80 -2.19
N ALA A 41 -0.67 2.75 -2.86
CA ALA A 41 -0.17 3.88 -3.63
C ALA A 41 -0.69 3.78 -5.07
N VAL A 42 -1.45 4.77 -5.48
CA VAL A 42 -1.99 4.87 -6.84
C VAL A 42 -1.01 5.68 -7.68
N LYS A 43 -0.52 5.08 -8.75
CA LYS A 43 0.38 5.79 -9.67
C LYS A 43 -0.36 6.97 -10.32
N SER A 44 0.28 8.14 -10.32
CA SER A 44 -0.25 9.30 -11.02
C SER A 44 -0.44 9.01 -12.50
N LEU A 45 -1.47 9.61 -13.07
CA LEU A 45 -1.65 9.58 -14.52
C LEU A 45 -0.45 10.28 -15.17
N ASP A 46 0.08 9.69 -16.24
CA ASP A 46 1.20 10.31 -16.93
C ASP A 46 0.76 11.59 -17.65
N ASP A 47 1.73 12.41 -18.05
CA ASP A 47 1.47 13.71 -18.65
C ASP A 47 0.65 13.61 -19.93
N ASP A 48 0.87 12.58 -20.74
CA ASP A 48 0.14 12.37 -21.99
C ASP A 48 -1.34 12.10 -21.72
N VAL A 49 -1.64 11.24 -20.74
CA VAL A 49 -3.02 10.95 -20.35
C VAL A 49 -3.67 12.20 -19.76
N MET A 50 -2.98 12.93 -18.89
CA MET A 50 -3.50 14.17 -18.31
C MET A 50 -3.78 15.23 -19.36
N ASN A 51 -2.87 15.38 -20.33
CA ASN A 51 -3.07 16.34 -21.42
C ASN A 51 -4.26 15.95 -22.29
N THR A 52 -4.41 14.66 -22.59
CA THR A 52 -5.56 14.16 -23.35
C THR A 52 -6.86 14.47 -22.63
N LEU A 53 -6.91 14.24 -21.31
CA LEU A 53 -8.09 14.53 -20.51
C LEU A 53 -8.40 16.03 -20.49
N ARG A 54 -7.38 16.88 -20.34
CA ARG A 54 -7.56 18.35 -20.34
C ARG A 54 -8.08 18.88 -21.65
N VAL A 55 -7.64 18.30 -22.77
CA VAL A 55 -8.10 18.71 -24.10
C VAL A 55 -9.56 18.29 -24.33
N ASN A 56 -9.93 17.09 -23.89
CA ASN A 56 -11.27 16.55 -24.13
C ASN A 56 -12.30 16.95 -23.07
N ILE A 57 -11.86 17.30 -21.88
CA ILE A 57 -12.72 17.72 -20.77
C ILE A 57 -12.42 19.18 -20.47
N ARG A 58 -13.26 20.09 -20.98
CA ARG A 58 -13.05 21.54 -20.82
C ARG A 58 -13.39 22.05 -19.43
N ASP A 59 -14.26 21.37 -18.72
CA ASP A 59 -14.69 21.76 -17.39
C ASP A 59 -13.72 21.20 -16.34
N LYS A 60 -13.02 22.08 -15.64
CA LYS A 60 -12.09 21.72 -14.57
C LYS A 60 -12.76 20.92 -13.46
N LYS A 61 -14.00 21.25 -13.14
CA LYS A 61 -14.75 20.56 -12.10
C LYS A 61 -15.00 19.09 -12.47
N THR A 62 -15.39 18.84 -13.73
CA THR A 62 -15.60 17.49 -14.25
C THR A 62 -14.31 16.68 -14.23
N LEU A 63 -13.20 17.30 -14.63
CA LEU A 63 -11.88 16.64 -14.60
C LEU A 63 -11.46 16.28 -13.17
N GLN A 64 -11.64 17.20 -12.22
CA GLN A 64 -11.34 16.94 -10.82
C GLN A 64 -12.20 15.83 -10.24
N GLU A 65 -13.47 15.79 -10.59
CA GLU A 65 -14.39 14.74 -10.17
C GLU A 65 -13.97 13.37 -10.73
N LEU A 66 -13.52 13.32 -11.98
CA LEU A 66 -13.02 12.08 -12.59
C LEU A 66 -11.79 11.55 -11.87
N ILE A 67 -10.84 12.42 -11.55
CA ILE A 67 -9.63 12.07 -10.82
C ILE A 67 -9.98 11.59 -9.40
N ARG A 68 -10.87 12.31 -8.72
CA ARG A 68 -11.34 11.92 -7.38
C ARG A 68 -12.01 10.55 -7.39
N LYS A 69 -12.85 10.30 -8.40
CA LYS A 69 -13.53 9.01 -8.54
C LYS A 69 -12.55 7.84 -8.65
N ARG A 70 -11.44 8.07 -9.34
CA ARG A 70 -10.37 7.08 -9.49
C ARG A 70 -9.79 6.68 -8.12
N LEU A 71 -9.56 7.65 -7.24
CA LEU A 71 -9.07 7.41 -5.88
C LEU A 71 -10.14 6.75 -5.00
N ASP A 72 -11.39 7.17 -5.13
CA ASP A 72 -12.50 6.59 -4.38
C ASP A 72 -12.71 5.12 -4.75
N GLU A 73 -12.58 4.77 -6.03
CA GLU A 73 -12.67 3.39 -6.49
C GLU A 73 -11.51 2.55 -5.94
N ALA A 74 -10.29 3.09 -5.94
CA ALA A 74 -9.14 2.42 -5.36
C ALA A 74 -9.32 2.17 -3.86
N ARG A 75 -9.87 3.15 -3.15
CA ARG A 75 -10.17 3.01 -1.72
C ARG A 75 -11.22 1.92 -1.48
N GLN A 76 -12.27 1.89 -2.29
CA GLN A 76 -13.30 0.86 -2.17
C GLN A 76 -12.72 -0.53 -2.41
N GLN A 77 -11.86 -0.68 -3.41
CA GLN A 77 -11.19 -1.93 -3.69
C GLN A 77 -10.28 -2.36 -2.54
N LEU A 78 -9.60 -1.42 -1.90
CA LEU A 78 -8.77 -1.69 -0.74
C LEU A 78 -9.63 -2.16 0.44
N GLU A 79 -10.73 -1.49 0.72
CA GLU A 79 -11.66 -1.86 1.78
C GLU A 79 -12.22 -3.27 1.54
N ASP A 80 -12.60 -3.58 0.31
CA ASP A 80 -13.11 -4.90 -0.06
C ASP A 80 -12.05 -5.99 0.14
N LYS A 81 -10.80 -5.72 -0.24
CA LYS A 81 -9.69 -6.66 -0.01
C LYS A 81 -9.45 -6.91 1.47
N MET A 82 -9.49 -5.86 2.27
CA MET A 82 -9.32 -5.99 3.72
C MET A 82 -10.45 -6.79 4.35
N ALA A 83 -11.70 -6.52 3.95
CA ALA A 83 -12.85 -7.26 4.44
C ALA A 83 -12.74 -8.75 4.08
N ASN A 84 -12.35 -9.04 2.84
CA ASN A 84 -12.14 -10.41 2.38
C ASN A 84 -11.01 -11.11 3.15
N PHE A 85 -9.91 -10.41 3.39
CA PHE A 85 -8.79 -10.94 4.18
C PHE A 85 -9.25 -11.32 5.59
N TRP A 86 -9.97 -10.43 6.28
CA TRP A 86 -10.44 -10.69 7.63
C TRP A 86 -11.46 -11.84 7.69
N SER A 87 -12.29 -11.99 6.67
CA SER A 87 -13.24 -13.11 6.63
C SER A 87 -12.55 -14.47 6.56
N LEU A 88 -11.33 -14.51 5.97
CA LEU A 88 -10.55 -15.74 5.83
C LEU A 88 -9.60 -15.99 7.01
N HIS A 89 -9.11 -14.95 7.65
CA HIS A 89 -8.04 -15.05 8.66
C HIS A 89 -8.45 -14.58 10.05
N GLY A 90 -9.64 -14.03 10.21
CA GLY A 90 -10.10 -13.43 11.45
C GLY A 90 -11.05 -14.29 12.29
N GLU A 91 -11.18 -15.57 12.00
CA GLU A 91 -12.12 -16.43 12.71
C GLU A 91 -11.81 -16.48 14.21
N GLY A 92 -12.78 -16.00 14.99
CA GLY A 92 -12.72 -16.07 16.44
C GLY A 92 -11.87 -15.01 17.13
N ASP A 93 -11.26 -14.12 16.39
CA ASP A 93 -10.45 -13.06 16.99
C ASP A 93 -10.98 -11.69 16.56
N GLU A 94 -11.57 -10.98 17.52
CA GLU A 94 -12.02 -9.59 17.32
C GLU A 94 -10.84 -8.64 17.08
N SER A 95 -9.61 -9.12 17.22
CA SER A 95 -8.42 -8.30 17.14
C SER A 95 -8.06 -7.87 15.73
N GLY A 96 -8.62 -8.51 14.69
CA GLY A 96 -8.32 -8.17 13.31
C GLY A 96 -8.59 -6.71 13.00
N ASP A 97 -9.81 -6.25 13.22
CA ASP A 97 -10.21 -4.86 12.96
C ASP A 97 -9.47 -3.87 13.87
N THR A 98 -9.17 -4.28 15.10
CA THR A 98 -8.47 -3.41 16.07
C THR A 98 -6.98 -3.28 15.76
N ARG A 99 -6.40 -4.20 14.99
CA ARG A 99 -4.99 -4.18 14.60
C ARG A 99 -4.71 -3.15 13.51
N VAL A 100 -5.69 -2.85 12.68
CA VAL A 100 -5.53 -1.88 11.59
C VAL A 100 -5.91 -0.49 12.10
N ALA A 101 -4.92 0.39 12.20
CA ALA A 101 -5.11 1.75 12.65
C ALA A 101 -5.62 2.67 11.55
N SER A 102 -5.22 2.43 10.29
CA SER A 102 -5.69 3.23 9.17
C SER A 102 -5.59 2.49 7.84
N LEU A 103 -6.46 2.88 6.91
CA LEU A 103 -6.40 2.49 5.49
C LEU A 103 -6.20 3.76 4.70
N GLU A 104 -5.11 3.81 3.94
CA GLU A 104 -4.74 5.01 3.19
C GLU A 104 -4.61 4.71 1.70
N VAL A 105 -5.14 5.60 0.89
CA VAL A 105 -4.91 5.60 -0.56
C VAL A 105 -4.32 6.94 -0.91
N ALA A 106 -3.20 6.94 -1.59
CA ALA A 106 -2.53 8.17 -1.99
C ALA A 106 -2.02 8.06 -3.42
N GLU A 107 -2.11 9.15 -4.16
CA GLU A 107 -1.64 9.21 -5.54
C GLU A 107 -0.27 9.88 -5.61
N GLY A 108 0.58 9.37 -6.48
CA GLY A 108 1.89 9.93 -6.71
C GLY A 108 2.87 8.92 -7.25
N TYR A 109 4.14 9.26 -7.21
CA TYR A 109 5.21 8.32 -7.52
C TYR A 109 5.27 7.29 -6.37
N PRO A 110 4.99 6.01 -6.63
CA PRO A 110 4.70 5.05 -5.55
C PRO A 110 5.78 4.97 -4.47
N ALA A 111 7.05 4.90 -4.84
CA ALA A 111 8.13 4.79 -3.84
C ALA A 111 8.17 6.02 -2.92
N LYS A 112 7.96 7.21 -3.47
CA LYS A 112 7.94 8.46 -2.68
C LYS A 112 6.70 8.52 -1.79
N VAL A 113 5.55 8.09 -2.29
CA VAL A 113 4.30 8.05 -1.54
C VAL A 113 4.43 7.13 -0.33
N ILE A 114 4.99 5.94 -0.54
CA ILE A 114 5.16 4.95 0.52
C ILE A 114 6.09 5.47 1.62
N VAL A 115 7.26 5.95 1.25
CA VAL A 115 8.24 6.47 2.21
C VAL A 115 7.71 7.72 2.92
N GLY A 116 7.05 8.60 2.19
CA GLY A 116 6.43 9.80 2.76
C GLY A 116 5.33 9.46 3.77
N MET A 117 4.51 8.46 3.46
CA MET A 117 3.44 8.03 4.37
C MET A 117 4.01 7.37 5.63
N ALA A 118 5.05 6.56 5.49
CA ALA A 118 5.74 5.97 6.64
C ALA A 118 6.26 7.05 7.59
N SER A 119 6.83 8.10 7.04
CA SER A 119 7.32 9.24 7.82
C SER A 119 6.16 10.01 8.48
N LYS A 120 5.12 10.31 7.70
CA LYS A 120 3.95 11.07 8.19
C LYS A 120 3.25 10.35 9.33
N LEU A 121 3.11 9.04 9.26
CA LEU A 121 2.43 8.23 10.27
C LEU A 121 3.36 7.81 11.41
N GLY A 122 4.66 8.05 11.30
CA GLY A 122 5.64 7.64 12.30
C GLY A 122 5.84 6.13 12.37
N CYS A 123 5.82 5.46 11.23
CA CYS A 123 5.99 4.01 11.18
C CYS A 123 7.44 3.59 11.41
N ASP A 124 7.63 2.46 12.05
CA ASP A 124 8.92 1.90 12.43
C ASP A 124 9.44 0.87 11.42
N LEU A 125 8.56 0.38 10.57
CA LEU A 125 8.82 -0.72 9.66
C LEU A 125 7.90 -0.63 8.46
N ILE A 126 8.41 -0.94 7.28
CA ILE A 126 7.61 -1.08 6.05
C ILE A 126 7.61 -2.55 5.65
N VAL A 127 6.42 -3.08 5.33
CA VAL A 127 6.25 -4.43 4.78
C VAL A 127 5.64 -4.30 3.40
N MET A 128 6.26 -4.88 2.39
CA MET A 128 5.79 -4.78 1.02
C MET A 128 6.19 -6.01 0.20
N ALA A 129 5.54 -6.21 -0.92
CA ALA A 129 5.84 -7.32 -1.81
C ALA A 129 7.06 -7.04 -2.67
N SER A 130 7.70 -8.09 -3.14
CA SER A 130 8.79 -7.99 -4.10
C SER A 130 8.35 -7.46 -5.47
N ASN A 131 7.08 -7.60 -5.81
CA ASN A 131 6.45 -7.09 -7.05
C ASN A 131 7.19 -7.48 -8.34
N LYS A 132 7.57 -8.74 -8.42
CA LYS A 132 8.21 -9.24 -9.63
C LYS A 132 7.16 -9.57 -10.68
N HIS A 133 7.30 -8.97 -11.86
CA HIS A 133 6.47 -9.29 -13.02
C HIS A 133 7.35 -9.70 -14.19
N GLY A 134 7.01 -10.85 -14.78
CA GLY A 134 7.61 -11.33 -16.02
C GLY A 134 8.99 -11.95 -15.85
N PHE A 135 9.65 -12.12 -16.97
CA PHE A 135 10.93 -12.85 -17.11
C PHE A 135 12.15 -11.98 -16.76
N THR A 136 12.06 -11.13 -15.75
CA THR A 136 13.23 -10.33 -15.38
C THR A 136 14.11 -11.10 -14.40
N MET A 137 15.41 -10.99 -14.59
CA MET A 137 16.41 -11.56 -13.68
C MET A 137 16.41 -10.86 -12.31
N SER A 138 15.68 -9.77 -12.17
CA SER A 138 15.57 -9.02 -10.93
C SER A 138 14.49 -9.63 -10.05
N TYR A 139 14.86 -9.99 -8.84
CA TYR A 139 13.91 -10.50 -7.84
C TYR A 139 13.08 -9.40 -7.17
N VAL A 140 13.41 -8.14 -7.42
CA VAL A 140 12.80 -6.99 -6.77
C VAL A 140 12.27 -6.03 -7.82
N GLY A 141 10.99 -5.68 -7.71
CA GLY A 141 10.34 -4.74 -8.62
C GLY A 141 10.81 -3.31 -8.47
N LYS A 142 10.44 -2.47 -9.41
CA LYS A 142 10.86 -1.07 -9.48
C LYS A 142 10.43 -0.26 -8.26
N VAL A 143 9.19 -0.43 -7.80
CA VAL A 143 8.67 0.29 -6.63
C VAL A 143 9.45 -0.12 -5.38
N THR A 144 9.64 -1.42 -5.19
CA THR A 144 10.37 -1.95 -4.03
C THR A 144 11.79 -1.44 -4.00
N ARG A 145 12.50 -1.45 -5.14
CA ARG A 145 13.84 -0.88 -5.22
C ARG A 145 13.86 0.61 -4.88
N GLY A 146 12.86 1.34 -5.34
CA GLY A 146 12.72 2.75 -5.02
C GLY A 146 12.52 3.02 -3.53
N VAL A 147 11.73 2.19 -2.87
CA VAL A 147 11.53 2.26 -1.41
C VAL A 147 12.81 1.94 -0.67
N LEU A 148 13.51 0.86 -1.05
CA LEU A 148 14.78 0.47 -0.43
C LEU A 148 15.84 1.56 -0.52
N LYS A 149 15.87 2.29 -1.63
CA LYS A 149 16.81 3.40 -1.79
C LYS A 149 16.49 4.61 -0.93
N ARG A 150 15.22 4.83 -0.61
CA ARG A 150 14.77 6.07 0.03
C ARG A 150 14.41 5.91 1.51
N SER A 151 14.12 4.70 1.95
CA SER A 151 13.59 4.49 3.30
C SER A 151 14.65 4.67 4.38
N PRO A 152 14.39 5.53 5.38
CA PRO A 152 15.25 5.62 6.55
C PRO A 152 14.95 4.55 7.61
N ILE A 153 13.89 3.77 7.40
CA ILE A 153 13.48 2.71 8.33
C ILE A 153 13.60 1.34 7.66
N PRO A 154 13.66 0.24 8.44
CA PRO A 154 13.74 -1.10 7.87
C PRO A 154 12.57 -1.43 6.96
N VAL A 155 12.86 -2.21 5.92
CA VAL A 155 11.87 -2.65 4.94
C VAL A 155 11.92 -4.18 4.87
N ILE A 156 10.78 -4.81 5.10
CA ILE A 156 10.63 -6.25 4.91
C ILE A 156 10.00 -6.46 3.54
N VAL A 157 10.71 -7.17 2.69
CA VAL A 157 10.24 -7.51 1.35
C VAL A 157 9.72 -8.94 1.36
N VAL A 158 8.43 -9.11 1.12
CA VAL A 158 7.79 -10.42 1.10
C VAL A 158 7.87 -10.97 -0.31
N PRO A 159 8.53 -12.12 -0.51
CA PRO A 159 8.59 -12.73 -1.84
C PRO A 159 7.19 -13.12 -2.31
N VAL A 160 6.88 -12.70 -3.53
CA VAL A 160 5.65 -13.08 -4.20
C VAL A 160 6.03 -13.82 -5.48
N LYS A 161 5.61 -15.06 -5.57
CA LYS A 161 5.84 -15.88 -6.77
C LYS A 161 4.68 -15.66 -7.75
N SER A 162 5.03 -15.22 -8.92
CA SER A 162 4.08 -15.10 -10.02
C SER A 162 3.76 -16.48 -10.62
#